data_5d558090bfd914efe7f7a06f1e379d91
#
_entry.id   5d558090bfd914efe7f7a06f1e379d91
#
_cell.length_a   1.000
_cell.length_b   1.000
_cell.length_c   1.000
_cell.angle_alpha   90.00
_cell.angle_beta   90.00
_cell.angle_gamma   90.00
#
_symmetry.space_group_name_H-M   'P 1'
#
loop_
_entity.id
_entity.type
_entity.pdbx_description
1 polymer ?
#
loop_
_entity_poly.entity_id
_entity_poly.type
_entity_poly.pdbx_seq_one_letter_code
_entity_poly.pdbx_strand_id
1 'polypeptide(L)'
;MGTITRGILGGFSGKVGTVIGSNWKGTSYMRALALKIKDANTEKQRHQRAKFIIANNFLKTMTPFIRFGYKGYAKTQSEYNAAMSYIMKNAMTGSKDTLAIDYDKVLLTRGSLTTAVNPTASITGNKVMYTWTDNSGTGDAQATDRAMLLVYNKKKGEAMYDIDAAVRSVGKAQLDLPAAWSGDALAVYLGFRSEDGRSVANSTCLKNDAESGGGGESGSEPGGGENPLG
;
A
#
# COMPACT_ATOMS: atom_id res chain seq x y z
N MET A 1 24.84 -23.37 5.74
CA MET A 1 24.83 -24.84 5.54
C MET A 1 24.01 -25.13 4.30
N GLY A 2 24.45 -26.06 3.43
CA GLY A 2 23.68 -26.46 2.25
C GLY A 2 22.74 -27.63 2.57
N THR A 3 21.53 -27.61 1.99
CA THR A 3 20.51 -28.64 2.18
C THR A 3 20.29 -29.39 0.87
N ILE A 4 20.22 -30.71 0.91
CA ILE A 4 19.94 -31.57 -0.22
C ILE A 4 18.51 -32.12 -0.06
N THR A 5 17.65 -31.95 -1.07
CA THR A 5 16.23 -32.32 -0.98
C THR A 5 15.91 -33.64 -1.71
N ARG A 6 16.79 -34.14 -2.58
CA ARG A 6 16.57 -35.32 -3.43
C ARG A 6 17.74 -36.32 -3.41
N GLY A 7 18.37 -36.53 -2.24
CA GLY A 7 19.49 -37.41 -2.10
C GLY A 7 20.77 -36.91 -2.82
N ILE A 8 21.82 -37.76 -2.87
CA ILE A 8 23.14 -37.36 -3.35
C ILE A 8 23.21 -36.95 -4.82
N LEU A 9 22.27 -37.37 -5.63
CA LEU A 9 22.17 -36.99 -7.06
C LEU A 9 21.24 -35.79 -7.29
N GLY A 10 20.62 -35.24 -6.24
CA GLY A 10 19.76 -34.09 -6.32
C GLY A 10 20.51 -32.77 -6.24
N GLY A 11 19.88 -31.72 -6.72
CA GLY A 11 20.36 -30.35 -6.51
C GLY A 11 20.36 -29.98 -5.03
N PHE A 12 21.36 -29.23 -4.59
CA PHE A 12 21.41 -28.69 -3.24
C PHE A 12 21.18 -27.16 -3.25
N SER A 13 20.71 -26.64 -2.13
CA SER A 13 20.54 -25.20 -1.91
C SER A 13 21.38 -24.75 -0.73
N GLY A 14 22.08 -23.63 -0.89
CA GLY A 14 22.92 -23.05 0.16
C GLY A 14 24.41 -23.22 -0.09
N LYS A 15 25.21 -22.86 0.93
CA LYS A 15 26.67 -22.85 0.87
C LYS A 15 27.26 -24.17 1.42
N VAL A 16 28.18 -24.79 0.65
CA VAL A 16 28.99 -25.92 1.07
C VAL A 16 30.44 -25.62 0.71
N GLY A 17 31.25 -25.28 1.69
CA GLY A 17 32.66 -24.86 1.46
C GLY A 17 32.72 -23.64 0.56
N THR A 18 33.40 -23.77 -0.57
CA THR A 18 33.57 -22.75 -1.61
C THR A 18 32.52 -22.80 -2.70
N VAL A 19 31.51 -23.68 -2.58
CA VAL A 19 30.47 -23.88 -3.58
C VAL A 19 29.11 -23.43 -3.03
N ILE A 20 28.33 -22.77 -3.88
CA ILE A 20 26.93 -22.39 -3.60
C ILE A 20 26.03 -23.13 -4.56
N GLY A 21 25.11 -23.94 -4.01
CA GLY A 21 23.97 -24.50 -4.73
C GLY A 21 22.83 -23.52 -4.78
N SER A 22 22.16 -23.41 -5.92
CA SER A 22 21.01 -22.54 -6.12
C SER A 22 20.05 -23.16 -7.14
N ASN A 23 18.82 -22.65 -7.18
CA ASN A 23 17.82 -23.07 -8.15
C ASN A 23 17.29 -21.84 -8.87
N TRP A 24 17.17 -21.93 -10.19
CA TRP A 24 16.56 -20.92 -11.03
C TRP A 24 15.53 -21.55 -11.95
N LYS A 25 14.26 -21.16 -11.79
CA LYS A 25 13.13 -21.67 -12.59
C LYS A 25 13.09 -23.20 -12.69
N GLY A 26 13.35 -23.89 -11.57
CA GLY A 26 13.34 -25.36 -11.51
C GLY A 26 14.65 -26.03 -11.87
N THR A 27 15.63 -25.31 -12.43
CA THR A 27 16.97 -25.85 -12.75
C THR A 27 17.92 -25.61 -11.59
N SER A 28 18.46 -26.69 -11.03
CA SER A 28 19.50 -26.62 -10.01
C SER A 28 20.86 -26.38 -10.66
N TYR A 29 21.63 -25.44 -10.10
CA TYR A 29 22.97 -25.14 -10.56
C TYR A 29 23.92 -24.88 -9.39
N MET A 30 25.21 -25.02 -9.65
CA MET A 30 26.26 -24.72 -8.70
C MET A 30 27.12 -23.57 -9.20
N ARG A 31 27.57 -22.72 -8.28
CA ARG A 31 28.52 -21.64 -8.59
C ARG A 31 29.58 -21.53 -7.50
N ALA A 32 30.74 -21.02 -7.87
CA ALA A 32 31.78 -20.71 -6.88
C ALA A 32 31.33 -19.58 -5.94
N LEU A 33 31.74 -19.67 -4.69
CA LEU A 33 31.60 -18.55 -3.75
C LEU A 33 32.46 -17.38 -4.23
N ALA A 34 31.88 -16.20 -4.36
CA ALA A 34 32.66 -15.01 -4.67
C ALA A 34 33.63 -14.71 -3.52
N LEU A 35 34.93 -14.65 -3.80
CA LEU A 35 35.97 -14.37 -2.82
C LEU A 35 35.84 -12.99 -2.20
N LYS A 36 35.45 -11.99 -2.99
CA LYS A 36 35.23 -10.64 -2.55
C LYS A 36 34.08 -10.02 -3.37
N ILE A 37 33.05 -9.56 -2.66
CA ILE A 37 31.94 -8.81 -3.28
C ILE A 37 32.27 -7.34 -3.09
N LYS A 38 32.54 -6.64 -4.20
CA LYS A 38 32.69 -5.17 -4.20
C LYS A 38 31.30 -4.55 -4.43
N ASP A 39 30.85 -3.75 -3.47
CA ASP A 39 29.64 -2.92 -3.68
C ASP A 39 30.03 -1.78 -4.63
N ALA A 40 29.50 -1.81 -5.85
CA ALA A 40 29.74 -0.78 -6.84
C ALA A 40 29.16 0.59 -6.45
N ASN A 41 28.20 0.59 -5.50
CA ASN A 41 27.54 1.78 -4.95
C ASN A 41 27.17 2.83 -6.02
N THR A 42 26.66 2.34 -7.16
CA THR A 42 26.25 3.20 -8.26
C THR A 42 25.06 4.05 -7.87
N GLU A 43 24.84 5.17 -8.54
CA GLU A 43 23.70 6.06 -8.29
C GLU A 43 22.37 5.32 -8.45
N LYS A 44 22.24 4.47 -9.47
CA LYS A 44 21.05 3.62 -9.68
C LYS A 44 20.81 2.67 -8.51
N GLN A 45 21.85 2.06 -7.95
CA GLN A 45 21.74 1.18 -6.78
C GLN A 45 21.33 1.95 -5.53
N ARG A 46 21.91 3.13 -5.29
CA ARG A 46 21.54 4.01 -4.16
C ARG A 46 20.08 4.42 -4.25
N HIS A 47 19.62 4.84 -5.44
CA HIS A 47 18.23 5.20 -5.68
C HIS A 47 17.28 4.02 -5.41
N GLN A 48 17.62 2.82 -5.89
CA GLN A 48 16.80 1.63 -5.66
C GLN A 48 16.76 1.23 -4.18
N ARG A 49 17.89 1.34 -3.47
CA ARG A 49 17.95 1.10 -2.02
C ARG A 49 17.09 2.12 -1.25
N ALA A 50 17.14 3.41 -1.63
CA ALA A 50 16.31 4.44 -1.01
C ALA A 50 14.81 4.16 -1.21
N LYS A 51 14.37 3.82 -2.43
CA LYS A 51 12.99 3.38 -2.70
C LYS A 51 12.58 2.23 -1.80
N PHE A 52 13.42 1.22 -1.67
CA PHE A 52 13.14 0.04 -0.85
C PHE A 52 12.99 0.42 0.63
N ILE A 53 13.87 1.26 1.17
CA ILE A 53 13.80 1.69 2.57
C ILE A 53 12.50 2.43 2.85
N ILE A 54 12.11 3.38 1.98
CA ILE A 54 10.87 4.16 2.13
C ILE A 54 9.65 3.23 2.08
N ALA A 55 9.54 2.37 1.06
CA ALA A 55 8.44 1.44 0.92
C ALA A 55 8.37 0.41 2.08
N ASN A 56 9.53 -0.08 2.55
CA ASN A 56 9.59 -1.00 3.68
C ASN A 56 9.17 -0.33 5.00
N ASN A 57 9.61 0.91 5.26
CA ASN A 57 9.20 1.66 6.44
C ASN A 57 7.69 1.92 6.47
N PHE A 58 7.09 2.17 5.34
CA PHE A 58 5.64 2.32 5.20
C PHE A 58 4.92 1.00 5.48
N LEU A 59 5.27 -0.09 4.79
CA LEU A 59 4.55 -1.36 4.86
C LEU A 59 4.71 -2.09 6.21
N LYS A 60 5.85 -1.95 6.88
CA LYS A 60 6.11 -2.66 8.14
C LYS A 60 5.08 -2.35 9.24
N THR A 61 4.50 -1.14 9.24
CA THR A 61 3.53 -0.69 10.25
C THR A 61 2.16 -1.36 10.10
N MET A 62 1.88 -1.94 8.93
CA MET A 62 0.60 -2.54 8.58
C MET A 62 0.72 -3.98 8.04
N THR A 63 1.80 -4.68 8.41
CA THR A 63 2.08 -6.04 7.91
C THR A 63 0.90 -7.02 8.04
N PRO A 64 0.14 -7.09 9.17
CA PRO A 64 -1.02 -7.97 9.27
C PRO A 64 -2.11 -7.61 8.25
N PHE A 65 -2.39 -6.32 8.04
CA PHE A 65 -3.36 -5.86 7.04
C PHE A 65 -2.97 -6.30 5.63
N ILE A 66 -1.69 -6.16 5.26
CA ILE A 66 -1.16 -6.56 3.95
C ILE A 66 -1.27 -8.06 3.72
N ARG A 67 -1.06 -8.90 4.76
CA ARG A 67 -1.23 -10.35 4.65
C ARG A 67 -2.64 -10.75 4.24
N PHE A 68 -3.66 -10.06 4.76
CA PHE A 68 -5.05 -10.26 4.32
C PHE A 68 -5.28 -9.65 2.94
N GLY A 69 -4.82 -8.43 2.73
CA GLY A 69 -5.08 -7.66 1.51
C GLY A 69 -4.48 -8.22 0.23
N TYR A 70 -3.44 -9.05 0.31
CA TYR A 70 -2.77 -9.66 -0.85
C TYR A 70 -2.88 -11.19 -0.90
N LYS A 71 -3.65 -11.80 0.02
CA LYS A 71 -3.74 -13.26 0.17
C LYS A 71 -4.09 -14.00 -1.12
N GLY A 72 -5.08 -13.54 -1.86
CA GLY A 72 -5.51 -14.17 -3.12
C GLY A 72 -4.62 -13.83 -4.31
N TYR A 73 -3.84 -12.76 -4.23
CA TYR A 73 -3.02 -12.26 -5.32
C TYR A 73 -1.60 -12.85 -5.33
N ALA A 74 -1.01 -13.09 -4.17
CA ALA A 74 0.37 -13.55 -4.02
C ALA A 74 0.48 -15.08 -4.17
N LYS A 75 0.58 -15.58 -5.41
CA LYS A 75 0.68 -17.04 -5.68
C LYS A 75 2.11 -17.60 -5.56
N THR A 76 3.13 -16.81 -5.89
CA THR A 76 4.53 -17.26 -6.02
C THR A 76 5.51 -16.54 -5.09
N GLN A 77 5.03 -15.60 -4.31
CA GLN A 77 5.80 -14.77 -3.39
C GLN A 77 4.95 -14.47 -2.15
N SER A 78 5.56 -13.93 -1.09
CA SER A 78 4.77 -13.52 0.08
C SER A 78 3.90 -12.30 -0.25
N GLU A 79 2.78 -12.16 0.44
CA GLU A 79 1.86 -11.02 0.33
C GLU A 79 2.60 -9.69 0.53
N TYR A 80 3.49 -9.64 1.51
CA TYR A 80 4.34 -8.48 1.78
C TYR A 80 5.25 -8.12 0.59
N ASN A 81 5.88 -9.12 -0.02
CA ASN A 81 6.74 -8.89 -1.18
C ASN A 81 5.92 -8.46 -2.41
N ALA A 82 4.69 -8.95 -2.56
CA ALA A 82 3.79 -8.53 -3.62
C ALA A 82 3.39 -7.05 -3.46
N ALA A 83 3.02 -6.62 -2.24
CA ALA A 83 2.74 -5.23 -1.92
C ALA A 83 3.97 -4.33 -2.12
N MET A 84 5.14 -4.75 -1.63
CA MET A 84 6.40 -4.05 -1.82
C MET A 84 6.71 -3.82 -3.30
N SER A 85 6.59 -4.89 -4.11
CA SER A 85 6.82 -4.80 -5.56
C SER A 85 5.84 -3.83 -6.24
N TYR A 86 4.57 -3.82 -5.82
CA TYR A 86 3.58 -2.91 -6.36
C TYR A 86 3.92 -1.44 -6.03
N ILE A 87 4.19 -1.13 -4.77
CA ILE A 87 4.50 0.24 -4.33
C ILE A 87 5.75 0.76 -5.02
N MET A 88 6.83 -0.04 -5.06
CA MET A 88 8.07 0.38 -5.70
C MET A 88 7.93 0.67 -7.21
N LYS A 89 6.97 0.04 -7.89
CA LYS A 89 6.74 0.23 -9.33
C LYS A 89 5.73 1.34 -9.64
N ASN A 90 4.69 1.50 -8.82
CA ASN A 90 3.52 2.30 -9.17
C ASN A 90 3.27 3.49 -8.25
N ALA A 91 3.69 3.43 -6.99
CA ALA A 91 3.36 4.42 -5.97
C ALA A 91 4.59 5.17 -5.42
N MET A 92 5.68 5.19 -6.18
CA MET A 92 6.83 6.02 -5.83
C MET A 92 6.90 7.23 -6.75
N THR A 93 7.08 8.41 -6.17
CA THR A 93 7.20 9.69 -6.88
C THR A 93 8.50 10.40 -6.47
N GLY A 94 8.88 11.40 -7.27
CA GLY A 94 10.09 12.18 -7.01
C GLY A 94 11.36 11.56 -7.60
N SER A 95 12.43 12.34 -7.54
CA SER A 95 13.77 11.95 -7.95
C SER A 95 14.68 11.88 -6.72
N LYS A 96 15.91 11.49 -6.89
CA LYS A 96 16.99 11.23 -5.94
C LYS A 96 16.81 11.78 -4.49
N ASP A 97 16.56 13.09 -4.34
CA ASP A 97 16.49 13.76 -3.04
C ASP A 97 15.05 14.05 -2.57
N THR A 98 14.07 13.84 -3.44
CA THR A 98 12.63 14.10 -3.20
C THR A 98 11.77 12.85 -3.27
N LEU A 99 12.40 11.67 -3.10
CA LEU A 99 11.67 10.40 -3.14
C LEU A 99 10.60 10.34 -2.04
N ALA A 100 9.36 10.11 -2.46
CA ALA A 100 8.22 10.00 -1.57
C ALA A 100 7.23 8.92 -2.07
N ILE A 101 6.31 8.54 -1.20
CA ILE A 101 5.18 7.68 -1.57
C ILE A 101 4.05 8.56 -2.10
N ASP A 102 3.53 8.21 -3.25
CA ASP A 102 2.28 8.73 -3.80
C ASP A 102 1.13 7.90 -3.19
N TYR A 103 0.56 8.44 -2.12
CA TYR A 103 -0.47 7.75 -1.33
C TYR A 103 -1.72 7.43 -2.15
N ASP A 104 -2.05 8.23 -3.16
CA ASP A 104 -3.23 8.01 -4.02
C ASP A 104 -3.07 6.78 -4.93
N LYS A 105 -1.83 6.42 -5.27
CA LYS A 105 -1.50 5.26 -6.10
C LYS A 105 -1.20 4.00 -5.31
N VAL A 106 -1.19 4.08 -3.98
CA VAL A 106 -0.95 2.92 -3.14
C VAL A 106 -2.15 1.98 -3.17
N LEU A 107 -1.90 0.69 -3.39
CA LEU A 107 -2.87 -0.38 -3.13
C LEU A 107 -2.41 -1.16 -1.90
N LEU A 108 -3.22 -1.15 -0.85
CA LEU A 108 -3.00 -1.91 0.38
C LEU A 108 -3.73 -3.25 0.38
N THR A 109 -4.77 -3.36 -0.46
CA THR A 109 -5.41 -4.62 -0.80
C THR A 109 -5.48 -4.74 -2.30
N ARG A 110 -5.31 -5.96 -2.84
CA ARG A 110 -5.30 -6.21 -4.28
C ARG A 110 -5.94 -7.54 -4.62
N GLY A 111 -6.97 -7.49 -5.43
CA GLY A 111 -7.70 -8.67 -5.88
C GLY A 111 -8.76 -8.33 -6.91
N SER A 112 -9.66 -9.28 -7.17
CA SER A 112 -10.70 -9.18 -8.20
C SER A 112 -12.08 -8.80 -7.67
N LEU A 113 -12.28 -8.83 -6.35
CA LEU A 113 -13.58 -8.51 -5.75
C LEU A 113 -14.00 -7.08 -6.12
N THR A 114 -15.30 -6.89 -6.35
CA THR A 114 -15.88 -5.59 -6.68
C THR A 114 -15.57 -4.53 -5.60
N THR A 115 -15.08 -3.37 -6.03
CA THR A 115 -14.69 -2.28 -5.13
C THR A 115 -15.89 -1.54 -4.55
N ALA A 116 -15.66 -0.65 -3.59
CA ALA A 116 -16.67 0.27 -3.07
C ALA A 116 -17.19 1.21 -4.16
N VAL A 117 -18.47 1.60 -4.08
CA VAL A 117 -19.07 2.64 -4.91
C VAL A 117 -19.24 3.91 -4.08
N ASN A 118 -18.82 5.04 -4.62
CA ASN A 118 -18.85 6.35 -3.97
C ASN A 118 -18.28 6.35 -2.52
N PRO A 119 -17.09 5.78 -2.30
CA PRO A 119 -16.53 5.75 -0.96
C PRO A 119 -16.06 7.16 -0.55
N THR A 120 -16.42 7.57 0.66
CA THR A 120 -15.98 8.84 1.25
C THR A 120 -15.46 8.62 2.66
N ALA A 121 -14.66 9.56 3.16
CA ALA A 121 -14.19 9.56 4.52
C ALA A 121 -14.24 10.97 5.09
N SER A 122 -14.73 11.10 6.33
CA SER A 122 -14.71 12.35 7.10
C SER A 122 -14.03 12.14 8.43
N ILE A 123 -13.23 13.12 8.85
CA ILE A 123 -12.51 13.09 10.11
C ILE A 123 -13.17 14.04 11.08
N THR A 124 -13.63 13.51 12.23
CA THR A 124 -14.24 14.30 13.30
C THR A 124 -13.54 13.99 14.60
N GLY A 125 -12.74 14.92 15.11
CA GLY A 125 -11.92 14.72 16.29
C GLY A 125 -10.89 13.61 16.10
N ASN A 126 -11.01 12.54 16.87
CA ASN A 126 -10.15 11.36 16.79
C ASN A 126 -10.86 10.15 16.16
N LYS A 127 -11.83 10.38 15.28
CA LYS A 127 -12.59 9.33 14.60
C LYS A 127 -12.61 9.58 13.11
N VAL A 128 -12.47 8.51 12.34
CA VAL A 128 -12.68 8.54 10.90
C VAL A 128 -13.96 7.78 10.59
N MET A 129 -14.91 8.49 10.01
CA MET A 129 -16.16 7.93 9.51
C MET A 129 -16.00 7.62 8.03
N TYR A 130 -16.23 6.36 7.66
CA TYR A 130 -16.26 5.89 6.30
C TYR A 130 -17.70 5.70 5.86
N THR A 131 -18.02 6.11 4.64
CA THR A 131 -19.32 5.82 4.02
C THR A 131 -19.12 5.33 2.59
N TRP A 132 -20.04 4.49 2.12
CA TRP A 132 -20.07 4.00 0.75
C TRP A 132 -21.50 3.66 0.36
N THR A 133 -21.76 3.60 -0.93
CA THR A 133 -23.04 3.10 -1.45
C THR A 133 -23.01 1.58 -1.44
N ASP A 134 -24.06 0.95 -0.88
CA ASP A 134 -24.22 -0.50 -0.96
C ASP A 134 -24.41 -0.91 -2.42
N ASN A 135 -23.49 -1.70 -2.92
CA ASN A 135 -23.49 -2.26 -4.27
C ASN A 135 -23.54 -3.79 -4.24
N SER A 136 -24.11 -4.37 -3.18
CA SER A 136 -24.35 -5.80 -3.07
C SER A 136 -25.18 -6.32 -4.24
N GLY A 137 -24.79 -7.47 -4.77
CA GLY A 137 -25.42 -8.05 -5.96
C GLY A 137 -24.87 -7.52 -7.30
N THR A 138 -23.95 -6.55 -7.29
CA THR A 138 -23.26 -6.07 -8.49
C THR A 138 -21.94 -6.83 -8.68
N GLY A 139 -21.79 -7.52 -9.80
CA GLY A 139 -20.60 -8.35 -10.04
C GLY A 139 -20.50 -9.49 -9.02
N ASP A 140 -19.39 -9.54 -8.29
CA ASP A 140 -19.13 -10.52 -7.23
C ASP A 140 -19.30 -9.95 -5.81
N ALA A 141 -19.82 -8.71 -5.68
CA ALA A 141 -20.06 -8.07 -4.39
C ALA A 141 -21.22 -8.74 -3.64
N GLN A 142 -20.96 -9.14 -2.39
CA GLN A 142 -21.95 -9.73 -1.49
C GLN A 142 -22.27 -8.78 -0.33
N ALA A 143 -23.50 -8.83 0.16
CA ALA A 143 -23.94 -8.04 1.32
C ALA A 143 -23.12 -8.33 2.59
N THR A 144 -22.57 -9.54 2.69
CA THR A 144 -21.76 -10.04 3.81
C THR A 144 -20.27 -9.73 3.70
N ASP A 145 -19.81 -9.16 2.57
CA ASP A 145 -18.42 -8.74 2.41
C ASP A 145 -18.01 -7.79 3.54
N ARG A 146 -16.80 -7.92 4.04
CA ARG A 146 -16.28 -7.17 5.17
C ARG A 146 -15.45 -5.98 4.73
N ALA A 147 -15.75 -4.82 5.27
CA ALA A 147 -14.97 -3.60 5.06
C ALA A 147 -13.63 -3.68 5.81
N MET A 148 -12.56 -3.39 5.11
CA MET A 148 -11.20 -3.28 5.61
C MET A 148 -10.80 -1.79 5.61
N LEU A 149 -10.58 -1.24 6.78
CA LEU A 149 -10.25 0.16 7.00
C LEU A 149 -8.80 0.31 7.37
N LEU A 150 -8.15 1.35 6.86
CA LEU A 150 -6.81 1.70 7.29
C LEU A 150 -6.62 3.22 7.21
N VAL A 151 -5.99 3.77 8.24
CA VAL A 151 -5.50 5.14 8.31
C VAL A 151 -4.01 5.14 8.59
N TYR A 152 -3.27 5.85 7.78
CA TYR A 152 -1.83 6.03 7.94
C TYR A 152 -1.50 7.49 8.27
N ASN A 153 -0.78 7.70 9.37
CA ASN A 153 -0.28 9.00 9.75
C ASN A 153 1.03 9.29 8.99
N LYS A 154 0.96 10.23 8.03
CA LYS A 154 2.09 10.57 7.16
C LYS A 154 3.27 11.16 7.95
N LYS A 155 3.01 11.85 9.07
CA LYS A 155 4.03 12.52 9.90
C LYS A 155 4.70 11.55 10.87
N LYS A 156 3.93 10.69 11.53
CA LYS A 156 4.45 9.75 12.55
C LYS A 156 4.93 8.44 11.94
N GLY A 157 4.51 8.11 10.72
CA GLY A 157 4.83 6.84 10.09
C GLY A 157 4.16 5.65 10.77
N GLU A 158 2.96 5.82 11.29
CA GLU A 158 2.18 4.83 12.02
C GLU A 158 0.88 4.53 11.30
N ALA A 159 0.34 3.32 11.45
CA ALA A 159 -0.92 2.90 10.87
C ALA A 159 -1.89 2.38 11.94
N MET A 160 -3.18 2.76 11.81
CA MET A 160 -4.31 2.15 12.50
C MET A 160 -5.21 1.49 11.47
N TYR A 161 -5.69 0.29 11.77
CA TYR A 161 -6.51 -0.46 10.82
C TYR A 161 -7.48 -1.41 11.51
N ASP A 162 -8.57 -1.71 10.81
CA ASP A 162 -9.51 -2.77 11.13
C ASP A 162 -9.77 -3.59 9.86
N ILE A 163 -9.65 -4.90 9.95
CA ILE A 163 -9.83 -5.82 8.82
C ILE A 163 -11.25 -6.39 8.73
N ASP A 164 -12.12 -6.05 9.68
CA ASP A 164 -13.47 -6.59 9.83
C ASP A 164 -14.46 -5.57 10.41
N ALA A 165 -14.37 -4.32 9.97
CA ALA A 165 -15.05 -3.19 10.61
C ALA A 165 -16.58 -3.23 10.47
N ALA A 166 -17.11 -3.57 9.30
CA ALA A 166 -18.54 -3.65 9.01
C ALA A 166 -18.82 -4.51 7.78
N VAL A 167 -20.06 -4.97 7.62
CA VAL A 167 -20.50 -5.62 6.37
C VAL A 167 -20.82 -4.57 5.31
N ARG A 168 -20.66 -4.94 4.03
CA ARG A 168 -20.88 -4.07 2.87
C ARG A 168 -22.25 -3.39 2.88
N SER A 169 -23.31 -4.16 3.21
CA SER A 169 -24.70 -3.69 3.22
C SER A 169 -25.01 -2.60 4.25
N VAL A 170 -24.16 -2.41 5.26
CA VAL A 170 -24.32 -1.34 6.27
C VAL A 170 -24.03 0.05 5.70
N GLY A 171 -23.20 0.15 4.65
CA GLY A 171 -22.88 1.40 3.97
C GLY A 171 -22.02 2.38 4.77
N LYS A 172 -21.61 2.05 6.00
CA LYS A 172 -20.79 2.91 6.86
C LYS A 172 -19.96 2.11 7.86
N ALA A 173 -18.83 2.67 8.27
CA ALA A 173 -18.00 2.15 9.36
C ALA A 173 -17.23 3.29 10.04
N GLN A 174 -16.66 3.02 11.19
CA GLN A 174 -15.87 3.97 11.97
C GLN A 174 -14.56 3.33 12.38
N LEU A 175 -13.49 4.14 12.38
CA LEU A 175 -12.21 3.77 12.95
C LEU A 175 -11.76 4.83 13.94
N ASP A 176 -11.46 4.43 15.18
CA ASP A 176 -10.96 5.32 16.21
C ASP A 176 -9.44 5.53 16.04
N LEU A 177 -9.01 6.78 16.18
CA LEU A 177 -7.61 7.18 16.07
C LEU A 177 -7.05 7.58 17.44
N PRO A 178 -5.75 7.42 17.67
CA PRO A 178 -5.09 8.01 18.84
C PRO A 178 -5.30 9.53 18.88
N ALA A 179 -5.63 10.09 20.06
CA ALA A 179 -5.81 11.53 20.22
C ALA A 179 -4.55 12.34 19.80
N ALA A 180 -3.39 11.72 19.91
CA ALA A 180 -2.13 12.30 19.48
C ALA A 180 -2.00 12.52 17.95
N TRP A 181 -2.94 12.03 17.13
CA TRP A 181 -2.96 12.21 15.67
C TRP A 181 -3.79 13.42 15.22
N SER A 182 -4.42 14.12 16.15
CA SER A 182 -5.23 15.30 15.84
C SER A 182 -4.41 16.36 15.10
N GLY A 183 -4.92 16.81 13.94
CA GLY A 183 -4.26 17.78 13.08
C GLY A 183 -3.09 17.27 12.23
N ASP A 184 -2.74 15.98 12.32
CA ASP A 184 -1.72 15.39 11.44
C ASP A 184 -2.31 15.06 10.05
N ALA A 185 -1.47 15.10 9.02
CA ALA A 185 -1.85 14.68 7.67
C ALA A 185 -2.00 13.16 7.62
N LEU A 186 -3.18 12.69 7.23
CA LEU A 186 -3.55 11.27 7.20
C LEU A 186 -3.78 10.80 5.76
N ALA A 187 -3.47 9.55 5.48
CA ALA A 187 -3.91 8.85 4.29
C ALA A 187 -4.93 7.77 4.71
N VAL A 188 -6.11 7.80 4.11
CA VAL A 188 -7.26 7.00 4.50
C VAL A 188 -7.58 6.01 3.39
N TYR A 189 -7.72 4.73 3.73
CA TYR A 189 -7.96 3.67 2.75
C TYR A 189 -9.16 2.80 3.13
N LEU A 190 -9.93 2.44 2.12
CA LEU A 190 -11.04 1.50 2.22
C LEU A 190 -10.82 0.36 1.22
N GLY A 191 -11.00 -0.87 1.67
CA GLY A 191 -11.06 -2.06 0.84
C GLY A 191 -12.17 -2.98 1.31
N PHE A 192 -12.47 -4.02 0.52
CA PHE A 192 -13.40 -5.08 0.91
C PHE A 192 -12.74 -6.44 0.80
N ARG A 193 -13.15 -7.35 1.65
CA ARG A 193 -12.85 -8.77 1.54
C ARG A 193 -14.14 -9.58 1.57
N SER A 194 -14.14 -10.73 0.90
CA SER A 194 -15.23 -11.70 1.04
C SER A 194 -15.31 -12.22 2.47
N GLU A 195 -16.48 -12.66 2.90
CA GLU A 195 -16.71 -13.21 4.24
C GLU A 195 -15.75 -14.37 4.55
N ASP A 196 -15.50 -15.26 3.58
CA ASP A 196 -14.58 -16.39 3.70
C ASP A 196 -13.09 -15.98 3.64
N GLY A 197 -12.79 -14.71 3.40
CA GLY A 197 -11.44 -14.15 3.30
C GLY A 197 -10.60 -14.68 2.13
N ARG A 198 -11.23 -15.25 1.09
CA ARG A 198 -10.54 -15.78 -0.09
C ARG A 198 -10.33 -14.73 -1.17
N SER A 199 -11.26 -13.80 -1.30
CA SER A 199 -11.22 -12.72 -2.29
C SER A 199 -11.14 -11.36 -1.60
N VAL A 200 -10.43 -10.43 -2.24
CA VAL A 200 -10.31 -9.05 -1.78
C VAL A 200 -10.52 -8.09 -2.94
N ALA A 201 -11.02 -6.90 -2.64
CA ALA A 201 -11.11 -5.79 -3.60
C ALA A 201 -9.81 -4.99 -3.62
N ASN A 202 -9.57 -4.25 -4.68
CA ASN A 202 -8.53 -3.22 -4.65
C ASN A 202 -8.91 -2.13 -3.65
N SER A 203 -7.96 -1.70 -2.82
CA SER A 203 -8.20 -0.58 -1.90
C SER A 203 -8.25 0.75 -2.65
N THR A 204 -9.06 1.65 -2.13
CA THR A 204 -9.17 3.03 -2.63
C THR A 204 -8.63 3.97 -1.57
N CYS A 205 -7.75 4.90 -1.98
CA CYS A 205 -7.37 6.04 -1.15
C CYS A 205 -8.49 7.07 -1.17
N LEU A 206 -8.95 7.49 -0.01
CA LEU A 206 -10.05 8.44 0.15
C LEU A 206 -9.48 9.82 0.47
N LYS A 207 -9.95 10.83 -0.25
CA LYS A 207 -9.69 12.22 0.13
C LYS A 207 -10.50 12.52 1.38
N ASN A 208 -9.86 13.09 2.37
CA ASN A 208 -10.51 13.53 3.59
C ASN A 208 -10.76 15.05 3.52
N ASP A 209 -11.86 15.52 4.07
CA ASP A 209 -12.26 16.92 4.04
C ASP A 209 -11.22 17.87 4.70
N ALA A 210 -10.25 17.33 5.45
CA ALA A 210 -9.15 18.09 6.03
C ALA A 210 -8.10 18.56 4.99
N GLU A 211 -8.04 17.97 3.80
CA GLU A 211 -7.12 18.39 2.72
C GLU A 211 -7.74 19.44 1.77
N SER A 212 -9.04 19.72 1.85
CA SER A 212 -9.72 20.71 0.98
C SER A 212 -9.66 22.15 1.49
N GLY A 213 -9.06 22.40 2.65
CA GLY A 213 -9.00 23.72 3.30
C GLY A 213 -7.81 24.62 2.95
N GLY A 214 -7.01 24.28 1.94
CA GLY A 214 -5.79 25.03 1.59
C GLY A 214 -5.67 25.39 0.11
N GLY A 215 -6.44 26.34 -0.37
CA GLY A 215 -6.19 26.83 -1.73
C GLY A 215 -7.40 27.45 -2.43
N GLY A 216 -7.71 28.71 -2.11
CA GLY A 216 -8.75 29.42 -2.83
C GLY A 216 -9.00 30.85 -2.34
N GLU A 217 -7.97 31.65 -2.18
CA GLU A 217 -8.15 33.09 -2.23
C GLU A 217 -8.02 33.55 -3.68
N SER A 218 -9.13 33.55 -4.39
CA SER A 218 -9.27 34.34 -5.60
C SER A 218 -9.58 35.76 -5.17
N GLY A 219 -8.57 36.62 -5.11
CA GLY A 219 -8.74 38.04 -5.04
C GLY A 219 -9.52 38.56 -6.27
N SER A 220 -10.77 38.87 -6.09
CA SER A 220 -11.54 39.67 -7.02
C SER A 220 -11.14 41.14 -6.81
N GLU A 221 -10.32 41.67 -7.71
CA GLU A 221 -10.19 43.10 -7.85
C GLU A 221 -11.50 43.70 -8.42
N PRO A 222 -12.07 44.76 -7.83
CA PRO A 222 -13.13 45.50 -8.45
C PRO A 222 -12.54 46.43 -9.51
N GLY A 223 -12.90 46.20 -10.75
CA GLY A 223 -12.65 47.13 -11.83
C GLY A 223 -13.33 48.47 -11.57
N GLY A 224 -12.54 49.51 -11.44
CA GLY A 224 -12.96 50.90 -11.57
C GLY A 224 -12.56 51.41 -12.93
N GLY A 225 -13.53 51.58 -13.80
CA GLY A 225 -13.36 52.28 -15.07
C GLY A 225 -13.16 53.74 -14.84
N GLU A 226 -12.59 54.36 -15.80
CA GLU A 226 -13.00 55.65 -16.37
C GLU A 226 -11.98 56.04 -17.42
N ASN A 227 -12.44 56.07 -18.65
CA ASN A 227 -11.80 56.76 -19.75
C ASN A 227 -12.39 58.15 -19.82
N PRO A 228 -11.62 59.23 -19.92
CA PRO A 228 -12.02 60.32 -20.75
C PRO A 228 -10.93 60.74 -21.72
N LEU A 229 -11.30 60.74 -22.96
CA LEU A 229 -11.05 61.77 -24.00
C LEU A 229 -9.62 62.34 -24.16
N GLY A 230 -9.11 62.12 -25.37
CA GLY A 230 -8.03 62.86 -25.96
C GLY A 230 -7.62 62.22 -27.26
#